data_9cc24c2083e65ec990e023cdb2745cfa
#
_entry.id   9cc24c2083e65ec990e023cdb2745cfa
#
_cell.length_a   1.000
_cell.length_b   1.000
_cell.length_c   1.000
_cell.angle_alpha   90.00
_cell.angle_beta   90.00
_cell.angle_gamma   90.00
#
_symmetry.space_group_name_H-M   'P 1'
#
loop_
_entity.id
_entity.type
_entity.pdbx_description
1 polymer ?
#
loop_
_entity_poly.entity_id
_entity_poly.type
_entity_poly.pdbx_seq_one_letter_code
_entity_poly.pdbx_strand_id
1 'polypeptide(L)'
;MLFRSSEVSDLEKSNSENANFAMEFFARQVRASIGGYAAKAGGIDALVFTGGIGEHSAKVRTLVCEQLGFLGFVLNAEANQANLATLNTASSKPVLIIPADEEAEIARLSADLFVSKNQPINKENYHDHRRSL
;
A
#
# COMPACT_ATOMS: atom_id res chain seq x y z
N MET A 1 -12.17 1.06 -9.95
CA MET A 1 -11.75 -0.22 -10.59
C MET A 1 -10.66 -0.82 -9.73
N LEU A 2 -10.97 -1.93 -9.07
CA LEU A 2 -10.02 -2.67 -8.22
C LEU A 2 -9.37 -3.75 -9.08
N PHE A 3 -8.07 -3.61 -9.35
CA PHE A 3 -7.29 -4.68 -9.96
C PHE A 3 -6.84 -5.68 -8.89
N ARG A 4 -7.05 -6.96 -9.12
CA ARG A 4 -6.47 -8.01 -8.31
C ARG A 4 -4.99 -8.22 -8.68
N SER A 5 -4.17 -8.65 -7.75
CA SER A 5 -2.74 -8.88 -8.01
C SER A 5 -2.49 -9.90 -9.13
N SER A 6 -3.38 -10.91 -9.27
CA SER A 6 -3.34 -11.87 -10.38
C SER A 6 -3.58 -11.22 -11.75
N GLU A 7 -4.51 -10.25 -11.82
CA GLU A 7 -4.80 -9.53 -13.08
C GLU A 7 -3.62 -8.69 -13.55
N VAL A 8 -2.92 -8.02 -12.63
CA VAL A 8 -1.70 -7.25 -12.97
C VAL A 8 -0.58 -8.18 -13.43
N SER A 9 -0.38 -9.32 -12.78
CA SER A 9 0.60 -10.32 -13.20
C SER A 9 0.30 -10.85 -14.61
N ASP A 10 -0.96 -11.07 -14.95
CA ASP A 10 -1.37 -11.52 -16.28
C ASP A 10 -1.17 -10.41 -17.33
N LEU A 11 -1.43 -9.15 -16.97
CA LEU A 11 -1.15 -8.00 -17.83
C LEU A 11 0.34 -7.83 -18.09
N GLU A 12 1.20 -8.02 -17.10
CA GLU A 12 2.66 -7.97 -17.26
C GLU A 12 3.18 -9.02 -18.24
N LYS A 13 2.60 -10.22 -18.18
CA LYS A 13 2.99 -11.34 -19.06
C LYS A 13 2.48 -11.18 -20.49
N SER A 14 1.36 -10.49 -20.69
CA SER A 14 0.72 -10.40 -22.00
C SER A 14 1.46 -9.51 -22.98
N ASN A 15 2.23 -8.54 -22.49
CA ASN A 15 3.02 -7.56 -23.27
C ASN A 15 2.25 -6.93 -24.45
N SER A 16 0.90 -6.91 -24.38
CA SER A 16 0.04 -6.30 -25.39
C SER A 16 -0.09 -4.79 -25.16
N GLU A 17 -0.42 -4.07 -26.20
CA GLU A 17 -0.67 -2.61 -26.14
C GLU A 17 -1.76 -2.27 -25.11
N ASN A 18 -2.84 -3.06 -25.08
CA ASN A 18 -3.93 -2.89 -24.13
C ASN A 18 -3.50 -3.15 -22.68
N ALA A 19 -2.63 -4.15 -22.46
CA ALA A 19 -2.10 -4.45 -21.13
C ALA A 19 -1.19 -3.32 -20.64
N ASN A 20 -0.32 -2.80 -21.50
CA ASN A 20 0.54 -1.67 -21.16
C ASN A 20 -0.29 -0.42 -20.83
N PHE A 21 -1.32 -0.14 -21.62
CA PHE A 21 -2.24 0.97 -21.35
C PHE A 21 -2.96 0.81 -19.99
N ALA A 22 -3.44 -0.39 -19.67
CA ALA A 22 -4.12 -0.67 -18.40
C ALA A 22 -3.18 -0.46 -17.21
N MET A 23 -1.92 -0.88 -17.31
CA MET A 23 -0.92 -0.68 -16.26
C MET A 23 -0.55 0.79 -16.08
N GLU A 24 -0.40 1.51 -17.18
CA GLU A 24 -0.15 2.96 -17.18
C GLU A 24 -1.31 3.72 -16.53
N PHE A 25 -2.56 3.37 -16.88
CA PHE A 25 -3.75 3.94 -16.29
C PHE A 25 -3.81 3.68 -14.77
N PHE A 26 -3.53 2.46 -14.36
CA PHE A 26 -3.46 2.09 -12.94
C PHE A 26 -2.39 2.91 -12.20
N ALA A 27 -1.18 2.98 -12.73
CA ALA A 27 -0.10 3.76 -12.14
C ALA A 27 -0.44 5.25 -12.02
N ARG A 28 -1.14 5.81 -13.02
CA ARG A 28 -1.62 7.19 -12.98
C ARG A 28 -2.61 7.43 -11.84
N GLN A 29 -3.53 6.50 -11.60
CA GLN A 29 -4.47 6.59 -10.48
C GLN A 29 -3.75 6.54 -9.13
N VAL A 30 -2.76 5.68 -8.99
CA VAL A 30 -1.92 5.60 -7.79
C VAL A 30 -1.16 6.91 -7.57
N ARG A 31 -0.52 7.46 -8.62
CA ARG A 31 0.17 8.77 -8.53
C ARG A 31 -0.77 9.91 -8.12
N ALA A 32 -1.97 9.95 -8.69
CA ALA A 32 -2.97 10.96 -8.33
C ALA A 32 -3.34 10.89 -6.84
N SER A 33 -3.50 9.68 -6.31
CA SER A 33 -3.75 9.46 -4.89
C SER A 33 -2.58 9.89 -4.01
N ILE A 34 -1.35 9.53 -4.38
CA ILE A 34 -0.13 9.96 -3.67
C ILE A 34 -0.03 11.49 -3.65
N GLY A 35 -0.24 12.14 -4.79
CA GLY A 35 -0.21 13.60 -4.90
C GLY A 35 -1.28 14.27 -4.04
N GLY A 36 -2.49 13.73 -4.02
CA GLY A 36 -3.58 14.20 -3.18
C GLY A 36 -3.27 14.08 -1.69
N TYR A 37 -2.73 12.96 -1.24
CA TYR A 37 -2.30 12.78 0.16
C TYR A 37 -1.11 13.65 0.52
N ALA A 38 -0.14 13.79 -0.38
CA ALA A 38 1.00 14.69 -0.16
C ALA A 38 0.54 16.14 0.05
N ALA A 39 -0.43 16.61 -0.74
CA ALA A 39 -1.00 17.95 -0.59
C ALA A 39 -1.73 18.11 0.75
N LYS A 40 -2.53 17.12 1.16
CA LYS A 40 -3.26 17.14 2.44
C LYS A 40 -2.33 17.11 3.66
N ALA A 41 -1.23 16.37 3.57
CA ALA A 41 -0.27 16.22 4.66
C ALA A 41 0.79 17.34 4.71
N GLY A 42 0.86 18.20 3.68
CA GLY A 42 1.92 19.20 3.56
C GLY A 42 3.27 18.62 3.11
N GLY A 43 3.26 17.44 2.52
CA GLY A 43 4.43 16.70 2.05
C GLY A 43 4.41 15.26 2.54
N ILE A 44 5.34 14.45 2.03
CA ILE A 44 5.55 13.06 2.45
C ILE A 44 7.04 12.77 2.54
N ASP A 45 7.45 11.94 3.49
CA ASP A 45 8.85 11.67 3.81
C ASP A 45 9.32 10.31 3.33
N ALA A 46 8.40 9.38 3.10
CA ALA A 46 8.70 8.04 2.60
C ALA A 46 7.54 7.51 1.75
N LEU A 47 7.86 6.60 0.83
CA LEU A 47 6.90 5.85 0.03
C LEU A 47 7.07 4.37 0.33
N VAL A 48 5.98 3.69 0.65
CA VAL A 48 6.00 2.26 0.99
C VAL A 48 5.10 1.51 0.02
N PHE A 49 5.67 0.50 -0.63
CA PHE A 49 4.94 -0.49 -1.41
C PHE A 49 4.70 -1.73 -0.55
N THR A 50 3.46 -2.21 -0.56
CA THR A 50 3.05 -3.39 0.19
C THR A 50 1.93 -4.12 -0.54
N GLY A 51 1.64 -5.36 -0.14
CA GLY A 51 0.65 -6.20 -0.81
C GLY A 51 1.13 -6.77 -2.14
N GLY A 52 0.34 -7.65 -2.75
CA GLY A 52 0.75 -8.44 -3.91
C GLY A 52 1.38 -7.64 -5.05
N ILE A 53 0.70 -6.60 -5.56
CA ILE A 53 1.18 -5.77 -6.67
C ILE A 53 2.39 -4.93 -6.23
N GLY A 54 2.29 -4.27 -5.08
CA GLY A 54 3.35 -3.41 -4.57
C GLY A 54 4.65 -4.16 -4.29
N GLU A 55 4.56 -5.37 -3.77
CA GLU A 55 5.72 -6.19 -3.42
C GLU A 55 6.37 -6.87 -4.63
N HIS A 56 5.59 -7.30 -5.62
CA HIS A 56 6.06 -8.21 -6.67
C HIS A 56 6.17 -7.59 -8.07
N SER A 57 5.54 -6.43 -8.33
CA SER A 57 5.59 -5.80 -9.64
C SER A 57 6.59 -4.64 -9.71
N ALA A 58 7.80 -4.93 -10.13
CA ALA A 58 8.82 -3.91 -10.41
C ALA A 58 8.35 -2.91 -11.48
N LYS A 59 7.59 -3.38 -12.48
CA LYS A 59 7.05 -2.55 -13.55
C LYS A 59 6.05 -1.52 -13.03
N VAL A 60 5.10 -1.94 -12.18
CA VAL A 60 4.13 -1.00 -11.58
C VAL A 60 4.85 0.02 -10.71
N ARG A 61 5.81 -0.38 -9.89
CA ARG A 61 6.59 0.55 -9.06
C ARG A 61 7.35 1.57 -9.90
N THR A 62 7.94 1.13 -11.03
CA THR A 62 8.60 2.04 -11.99
C THR A 62 7.59 3.05 -12.52
N LEU A 63 6.47 2.60 -13.07
CA LEU A 63 5.42 3.46 -13.63
C LEU A 63 4.87 4.46 -12.60
N VAL A 64 4.73 4.04 -11.35
CA VAL A 64 4.28 4.94 -10.28
C VAL A 64 5.33 5.99 -9.97
N CYS A 65 6.59 5.59 -9.80
CA CYS A 65 7.65 6.47 -9.30
C CYS A 65 8.27 7.39 -10.36
N GLU A 66 8.21 7.03 -11.65
CA GLU A 66 8.88 7.79 -12.72
C GLU A 66 8.52 9.27 -12.78
N GLN A 67 7.36 9.66 -12.26
CA GLN A 67 6.88 11.04 -12.22
C GLN A 67 6.77 11.61 -10.79
N LEU A 68 7.36 10.94 -9.80
CA LEU A 68 7.35 11.39 -8.40
C LEU A 68 8.66 12.07 -7.96
N GLY A 69 9.55 12.37 -8.90
CA GLY A 69 10.80 13.05 -8.62
C GLY A 69 10.62 14.42 -7.96
N PHE A 70 9.55 15.15 -8.28
CA PHE A 70 9.21 16.43 -7.66
C PHE A 70 8.88 16.31 -6.16
N LEU A 71 8.45 15.13 -5.69
CA LEU A 71 8.25 14.83 -4.28
C LEU A 71 9.51 14.29 -3.59
N GLY A 72 10.58 14.07 -4.36
CA GLY A 72 11.86 13.58 -3.87
C GLY A 72 12.05 12.07 -3.95
N PHE A 73 11.21 11.33 -4.70
CA PHE A 73 11.30 9.89 -4.85
C PHE A 73 11.92 9.50 -6.19
N VAL A 74 13.05 8.80 -6.13
CA VAL A 74 13.78 8.30 -7.30
C VAL A 74 14.18 6.85 -7.06
N LEU A 75 13.72 5.94 -7.91
CA LEU A 75 14.04 4.52 -7.82
C LEU A 75 15.46 4.22 -8.34
N ASN A 76 16.12 3.28 -7.66
CA ASN A 76 17.24 2.54 -8.20
C ASN A 76 16.68 1.37 -9.03
N ALA A 77 17.00 1.34 -10.32
CA ALA A 77 16.42 0.36 -11.25
C ALA A 77 16.80 -1.08 -10.90
N GLU A 78 18.04 -1.32 -10.48
CA GLU A 78 18.53 -2.67 -10.13
C GLU A 78 17.87 -3.16 -8.83
N ALA A 79 17.82 -2.33 -7.80
CA ALA A 79 17.16 -2.64 -6.54
C ALA A 79 15.67 -2.93 -6.74
N ASN A 80 15.01 -2.13 -7.58
CA ASN A 80 13.60 -2.32 -7.92
C ASN A 80 13.36 -3.64 -8.66
N GLN A 81 14.18 -3.95 -9.65
CA GLN A 81 14.07 -5.20 -10.40
C GLN A 81 14.33 -6.42 -9.53
N ALA A 82 15.23 -6.31 -8.57
CA ALA A 82 15.55 -7.37 -7.61
C ALA A 82 14.57 -7.49 -6.43
N ASN A 83 13.55 -6.63 -6.36
CA ASN A 83 12.59 -6.56 -5.26
C ASN A 83 13.27 -6.43 -3.89
N LEU A 84 14.31 -5.59 -3.79
CA LEU A 84 14.97 -5.36 -2.51
C LEU A 84 14.07 -4.57 -1.55
N ALA A 85 14.35 -4.67 -0.26
CA ALA A 85 13.57 -3.95 0.77
C ALA A 85 13.68 -2.42 0.63
N THR A 86 14.82 -1.93 0.15
CA THR A 86 15.07 -0.50 -0.11
C THR A 86 15.28 -0.31 -1.60
N LEU A 87 14.47 0.56 -2.20
CA LEU A 87 14.38 0.72 -3.65
C LEU A 87 14.93 2.04 -4.17
N ASN A 88 15.25 2.98 -3.31
CA ASN A 88 15.61 4.34 -3.68
C ASN A 88 17.10 4.50 -4.00
N THR A 89 17.43 5.52 -4.80
CA THR A 89 18.81 6.01 -4.95
C THR A 89 19.29 6.72 -3.68
N ALA A 90 20.60 6.91 -3.56
CA ALA A 90 21.21 7.53 -2.37
C ALA A 90 20.71 8.97 -2.10
N SER A 91 20.35 9.73 -3.14
CA SER A 91 19.86 11.11 -3.04
C SER A 91 18.33 11.22 -2.89
N SER A 92 17.63 10.13 -2.97
CA SER A 92 16.18 10.08 -2.88
C SER A 92 15.68 9.95 -1.44
N LYS A 93 14.47 10.38 -1.19
CA LYS A 93 13.72 9.97 -0.01
C LYS A 93 13.50 8.45 0.00
N PRO A 94 13.30 7.83 1.16
CA PRO A 94 13.09 6.38 1.24
C PRO A 94 11.91 5.89 0.38
N VAL A 95 12.18 4.87 -0.42
CA VAL A 95 11.16 4.06 -1.13
C VAL A 95 11.39 2.61 -0.72
N LEU A 96 10.41 2.01 -0.08
CA LEU A 96 10.56 0.73 0.59
C LEU A 96 9.53 -0.29 0.09
N ILE A 97 9.92 -1.57 0.12
CA ILE A 97 8.96 -2.69 0.12
C ILE A 97 8.86 -3.19 1.56
N ILE A 98 7.65 -3.18 2.09
CA ILE A 98 7.34 -3.80 3.38
C ILE A 98 6.30 -4.89 3.12
N PRO A 99 6.65 -6.17 3.28
CA PRO A 99 5.71 -7.26 3.06
C PRO A 99 4.49 -7.14 3.98
N ALA A 100 3.29 -7.30 3.40
CA ALA A 100 2.07 -7.41 4.17
C ALA A 100 1.91 -8.86 4.66
N ASP A 101 1.86 -9.05 5.96
CA ASP A 101 1.51 -10.34 6.56
C ASP A 101 0.00 -10.38 6.84
N GLU A 102 -0.78 -10.54 5.78
CA GLU A 102 -2.25 -10.55 5.86
C GLU A 102 -2.77 -11.71 6.71
N GLU A 103 -2.10 -12.87 6.67
CA GLU A 103 -2.49 -14.05 7.45
C GLU A 103 -2.28 -13.83 8.94
N ALA A 104 -1.13 -13.28 9.35
CA ALA A 104 -0.86 -12.95 10.75
C ALA A 104 -1.80 -11.85 11.26
N GLU A 105 -2.12 -10.85 10.46
CA GLU A 105 -3.05 -9.79 10.84
C GLU A 105 -4.48 -10.32 11.00
N ILE A 106 -4.96 -11.18 10.10
CA ILE A 106 -6.25 -11.85 10.22
C ILE A 106 -6.30 -12.72 11.50
N ALA A 107 -5.24 -13.47 11.77
CA ALA A 107 -5.14 -14.29 12.97
C ALA A 107 -5.17 -13.42 14.25
N ARG A 108 -4.44 -12.31 14.26
CA ARG A 108 -4.43 -11.36 15.39
C ARG A 108 -5.82 -10.76 15.63
N LEU A 109 -6.46 -10.22 14.59
CA LEU A 109 -7.80 -9.63 14.68
C LEU A 109 -8.84 -10.65 15.13
N SER A 110 -8.74 -11.89 14.64
CA SER A 110 -9.64 -12.98 15.04
C SER A 110 -9.47 -13.35 16.52
N ALA A 111 -8.23 -13.40 17.01
CA ALA A 111 -7.93 -13.65 18.42
C ALA A 111 -8.47 -12.52 19.31
N ASP A 112 -8.27 -11.26 18.93
CA ASP A 112 -8.77 -10.11 19.68
C ASP A 112 -10.31 -10.11 19.78
N LEU A 113 -11.00 -10.44 18.69
CA LEU A 113 -12.46 -10.58 18.68
C LEU A 113 -12.95 -11.74 19.58
N PHE A 114 -12.21 -12.84 19.60
CA PHE A 114 -12.55 -13.98 20.44
C PHE A 114 -12.38 -13.66 21.92
N VAL A 115 -11.29 -12.99 22.29
CA VAL A 115 -11.03 -12.55 23.66
C VAL A 115 -12.09 -11.54 24.12
N SER A 116 -12.44 -10.55 23.28
CA SER A 116 -13.44 -9.54 23.62
C SER A 116 -14.85 -10.12 23.82
N LYS A 117 -15.22 -11.15 23.06
CA LYS A 117 -16.52 -11.84 23.23
C LYS A 117 -16.60 -12.71 24.48
N ASN A 118 -15.47 -13.20 24.97
CA ASN A 118 -15.41 -14.07 26.14
C ASN A 118 -15.11 -13.32 27.46
N GLN A 119 -14.94 -11.99 27.41
CA GLN A 119 -14.90 -11.20 28.62
C GLN A 119 -16.31 -11.13 29.25
N PRO A 120 -16.48 -11.43 30.56
CA PRO A 120 -17.76 -11.25 31.22
C PRO A 120 -18.18 -9.79 31.12
N ILE A 121 -19.40 -9.58 30.63
CA ILE A 121 -20.00 -8.23 30.57
C ILE A 121 -20.01 -7.69 32.00
N ASN A 122 -19.11 -6.76 32.28
CA ASN A 122 -19.12 -6.05 33.56
C ASN A 122 -20.33 -5.12 33.56
N LYS A 123 -21.39 -5.52 34.28
CA LYS A 123 -22.66 -4.82 34.35
C LYS A 123 -22.57 -3.45 35.03
N GLU A 124 -21.43 -3.08 35.58
CA GLU A 124 -21.22 -1.80 36.26
C GLU A 124 -21.14 -0.59 35.31
N ASN A 125 -20.77 -0.79 34.04
CA ASN A 125 -20.66 0.31 33.07
C ASN A 125 -21.96 0.63 32.31
N TYR A 126 -23.06 -0.08 32.61
CA TYR A 126 -24.31 0.11 31.84
C TYR A 126 -25.25 1.16 32.46
N HIS A 127 -24.93 1.74 33.62
CA HIS A 127 -25.82 2.66 34.36
C HIS A 127 -25.48 4.15 34.24
N ASP A 128 -24.38 4.55 33.55
CA ASP A 128 -23.92 5.94 33.58
C ASP A 128 -24.40 6.83 32.41
N HIS A 129 -25.08 6.27 31.41
CA HIS A 129 -25.58 7.09 30.29
C HIS A 129 -27.03 7.54 30.41
N ARG A 130 -27.73 7.28 31.52
CA ARG A 130 -29.13 7.73 31.72
C ARG A 130 -29.31 8.93 32.67
N ARG A 131 -28.24 9.56 33.13
CA ARG A 131 -28.32 10.72 34.05
C ARG A 131 -27.87 12.05 33.43
N SER A 132 -27.75 12.15 32.11
CA SER A 132 -27.37 13.38 31.41
C SER A 132 -28.42 13.75 30.33
N LEU A 133 -29.67 13.71 30.67
CA LEU A 133 -30.77 14.37 29.93
C LEU A 133 -31.64 15.14 30.90
#